data_300bc3572089a5609ff67d3bdd471b7e
#
_entry.id   300bc3572089a5609ff67d3bdd471b7e
#
_cell.length_a   1.000
_cell.length_b   1.000
_cell.length_c   1.000
_cell.angle_alpha   90.00
_cell.angle_beta   90.00
_cell.angle_gamma   90.00
#
_symmetry.space_group_name_H-M   'P 1'
#
loop_
_entity.id
_entity.type
_entity.pdbx_description
1 polymer ?
#
loop_
_entity_poly.entity_id
_entity_poly.type
_entity_poly.pdbx_seq_one_letter_code
_entity_poly.pdbx_strand_id
1 'polypeptide(L)'
;MEETLKNLHKAFIGESQARNRYTMYAKQAKKDGYEQLSEIFTETAEHEREHAKQLSKMINELTIKMGKEIGPIQVDAEGAAMFASTEKNLEGSIAGEHFETTEMYPSFAKVAEEEGLIEIAGKLKAIGMAEAHHEERYAKLLENVKNKTMFEKSEEKTWVCKKCGYEHKGTTPPGRCQSCSHETAYFQLKCEEY
;
A
#
# COMPACT_ATOMS: atom_id res chain seq x y z
N MET A 1 -14.39 9.89 -23.52
CA MET A 1 -13.29 10.60 -22.82
C MET A 1 -13.75 11.30 -21.54
N GLU A 2 -15.02 11.70 -21.46
CA GLU A 2 -15.57 12.36 -20.25
C GLU A 2 -15.64 11.43 -19.04
N GLU A 3 -16.07 10.20 -19.23
CA GLU A 3 -16.18 9.25 -18.11
C GLU A 3 -14.82 8.76 -17.64
N THR A 4 -13.89 8.52 -18.57
CA THR A 4 -12.50 8.24 -18.20
C THR A 4 -11.88 9.38 -17.39
N LEU A 5 -12.10 10.65 -17.79
CA LEU A 5 -11.59 11.79 -17.02
C LEU A 5 -12.13 11.81 -15.59
N LYS A 6 -13.43 11.56 -15.38
CA LYS A 6 -14.01 11.44 -14.03
C LYS A 6 -13.43 10.27 -13.23
N ASN A 7 -13.25 9.12 -13.87
CA ASN A 7 -12.66 7.93 -13.25
C ASN A 7 -11.21 8.16 -12.82
N LEU A 8 -10.40 8.85 -13.63
CA LEU A 8 -9.05 9.25 -13.25
C LEU A 8 -9.03 10.17 -12.02
N HIS A 9 -9.97 11.12 -11.92
CA HIS A 9 -10.11 11.97 -10.73
C HIS A 9 -10.54 11.18 -9.50
N LYS A 10 -11.48 10.22 -9.63
CA LYS A 10 -11.88 9.33 -8.53
C LYS A 10 -10.70 8.51 -8.03
N ALA A 11 -9.94 7.89 -8.94
CA ALA A 11 -8.74 7.16 -8.60
C ALA A 11 -7.71 8.05 -7.90
N PHE A 12 -7.44 9.26 -8.44
CA PHE A 12 -6.52 10.21 -7.80
C PHE A 12 -6.91 10.55 -6.35
N ILE A 13 -8.21 10.70 -6.06
CA ILE A 13 -8.72 10.93 -4.71
C ILE A 13 -8.47 9.70 -3.83
N GLY A 14 -8.77 8.49 -4.34
CA GLY A 14 -8.51 7.22 -3.65
C GLY A 14 -7.06 7.07 -3.23
N GLU A 15 -6.12 7.18 -4.19
CA GLU A 15 -4.68 7.08 -3.94
C GLU A 15 -4.17 8.15 -2.95
N SER A 16 -4.68 9.38 -3.09
CA SER A 16 -4.33 10.47 -2.17
C SER A 16 -4.78 10.18 -0.73
N GLN A 17 -5.94 9.54 -0.55
CA GLN A 17 -6.42 9.08 0.74
C GLN A 17 -5.59 7.89 1.25
N ALA A 18 -5.32 6.88 0.41
CA ALA A 18 -4.54 5.70 0.76
C ALA A 18 -3.14 6.09 1.25
N ARG A 19 -2.45 6.96 0.52
CA ARG A 19 -1.16 7.54 0.93
C ARG A 19 -1.20 8.11 2.34
N ASN A 20 -2.21 8.94 2.64
CA ASN A 20 -2.32 9.56 3.96
C ASN A 20 -2.66 8.53 5.05
N ARG A 21 -3.57 7.60 4.78
CA ARG A 21 -3.91 6.50 5.71
C ARG A 21 -2.68 5.68 6.05
N TYR A 22 -1.92 5.21 5.05
CA TYR A 22 -0.74 4.37 5.27
C TYR A 22 0.36 5.09 6.04
N THR A 23 0.53 6.41 5.83
CA THR A 23 1.43 7.22 6.65
C THR A 23 1.01 7.24 8.13
N MET A 24 -0.29 7.27 8.42
CA MET A 24 -0.81 7.22 9.79
C MET A 24 -0.73 5.81 10.38
N TYR A 25 -1.01 4.78 9.56
CA TYR A 25 -0.91 3.37 9.95
C TYR A 25 0.53 2.96 10.27
N ALA A 26 1.51 3.48 9.53
CA ALA A 26 2.93 3.31 9.84
C ALA A 26 3.26 3.77 11.26
N LYS A 27 2.78 4.95 11.66
CA LYS A 27 2.99 5.47 13.02
C LYS A 27 2.33 4.59 14.08
N GLN A 28 1.14 4.06 13.79
CA GLN A 28 0.44 3.16 14.72
C GLN A 28 1.17 1.82 14.83
N ALA A 29 1.58 1.22 13.71
CA ALA A 29 2.33 -0.03 13.70
C ALA A 29 3.62 0.08 14.54
N LYS A 30 4.33 1.20 14.44
CA LYS A 30 5.50 1.47 15.27
C LYS A 30 5.17 1.53 16.75
N LYS A 31 4.06 2.19 17.16
CA LYS A 31 3.60 2.23 18.56
C LYS A 31 3.23 0.84 19.09
N ASP A 32 2.66 0.01 18.23
CA ASP A 32 2.26 -1.36 18.57
C ASP A 32 3.46 -2.34 18.59
N GLY A 33 4.68 -1.85 18.31
CA GLY A 33 5.91 -2.64 18.34
C GLY A 33 6.22 -3.43 17.06
N TYR A 34 5.70 -2.98 15.92
CA TYR A 34 5.90 -3.61 14.61
C TYR A 34 6.69 -2.69 13.67
N GLU A 35 8.00 -2.56 13.89
CA GLU A 35 8.85 -1.67 13.08
C GLU A 35 8.87 -2.06 11.59
N GLN A 36 8.88 -3.36 11.28
CA GLN A 36 8.80 -3.84 9.89
C GLN A 36 7.48 -3.44 9.22
N LEU A 37 6.35 -3.56 9.91
CA LEU A 37 5.05 -3.14 9.38
C LEU A 37 5.01 -1.63 9.16
N SER A 38 5.60 -0.86 10.07
CA SER A 38 5.72 0.59 9.92
C SER A 38 6.47 0.98 8.64
N GLU A 39 7.57 0.30 8.33
CA GLU A 39 8.32 0.53 7.10
C GLU A 39 7.53 0.11 5.86
N ILE A 40 6.84 -1.03 5.90
CA ILE A 40 6.01 -1.52 4.78
C ILE A 40 4.87 -0.55 4.49
N PHE A 41 4.16 -0.04 5.51
CA PHE A 41 3.15 1.00 5.32
C PHE A 41 3.74 2.29 4.75
N THR A 42 4.95 2.67 5.18
CA THR A 42 5.63 3.86 4.67
C THR A 42 6.02 3.68 3.20
N GLU A 43 6.55 2.52 2.83
CA GLU A 43 6.88 2.17 1.45
C GLU A 43 5.64 2.20 0.56
N THR A 44 4.54 1.53 0.99
CA THR A 44 3.29 1.54 0.23
C THR A 44 2.74 2.97 0.09
N ALA A 45 2.78 3.80 1.15
CA ALA A 45 2.37 5.20 1.04
C ALA A 45 3.15 5.97 -0.05
N GLU A 46 4.41 5.63 -0.31
CA GLU A 46 5.19 6.22 -1.41
C GLU A 46 4.79 5.62 -2.78
N HIS A 47 4.34 4.35 -2.83
CA HIS A 47 3.74 3.78 -4.04
C HIS A 47 2.45 4.52 -4.42
N GLU A 48 1.52 4.74 -3.46
CA GLU A 48 0.27 5.48 -3.71
C GLU A 48 0.53 6.95 -4.10
N ARG A 49 1.60 7.55 -3.59
CA ARG A 49 2.04 8.86 -4.07
C ARG A 49 2.46 8.83 -5.55
N GLU A 50 3.14 7.78 -5.99
CA GLU A 50 3.53 7.65 -7.40
C GLU A 50 2.31 7.34 -8.28
N HIS A 51 1.37 6.49 -7.83
CA HIS A 51 0.11 6.25 -8.52
C HIS A 51 -0.68 7.55 -8.71
N ALA A 52 -0.90 8.32 -7.63
CA ALA A 52 -1.57 9.62 -7.69
C ALA A 52 -0.88 10.58 -8.67
N LYS A 53 0.45 10.60 -8.71
CA LYS A 53 1.21 11.43 -9.65
C LYS A 53 0.99 10.99 -11.10
N GLN A 54 0.96 9.67 -11.41
CA GLN A 54 0.68 9.19 -12.76
C GLN A 54 -0.76 9.51 -13.17
N LEU A 55 -1.71 9.33 -12.27
CA LEU A 55 -3.11 9.72 -12.50
C LEU A 55 -3.24 11.21 -12.80
N SER A 56 -2.57 12.07 -12.03
CA SER A 56 -2.56 13.54 -12.26
C SER A 56 -2.01 13.90 -13.64
N LYS A 57 -0.96 13.22 -14.11
CA LYS A 57 -0.44 13.41 -15.47
C LYS A 57 -1.47 13.03 -16.53
N MET A 58 -2.11 11.84 -16.40
CA MET A 58 -3.13 11.39 -17.32
C MET A 58 -4.35 12.33 -17.34
N ILE A 59 -4.76 12.86 -16.19
CA ILE A 59 -5.82 13.88 -16.07
C ILE A 59 -5.46 15.11 -16.91
N ASN A 60 -4.27 15.67 -16.73
CA ASN A 60 -3.84 16.86 -17.45
C ASN A 60 -3.75 16.62 -18.97
N GLU A 61 -3.12 15.54 -19.37
CA GLU A 61 -2.95 15.15 -20.78
C GLU A 61 -4.33 14.94 -21.47
N LEU A 62 -5.24 14.24 -20.80
CA LEU A 62 -6.59 13.98 -21.33
C LEU A 62 -7.41 15.27 -21.38
N THR A 63 -7.34 16.14 -20.39
CA THR A 63 -8.04 17.42 -20.35
C THR A 63 -7.61 18.31 -21.54
N ILE A 64 -6.29 18.41 -21.79
CA ILE A 64 -5.74 19.13 -22.93
C ILE A 64 -6.19 18.51 -24.27
N LYS A 65 -6.13 17.17 -24.39
CA LYS A 65 -6.58 16.44 -25.58
C LYS A 65 -8.07 16.68 -25.90
N MET A 66 -8.88 16.91 -24.86
CA MET A 66 -10.30 17.27 -24.99
C MET A 66 -10.54 18.74 -25.34
N GLY A 67 -9.52 19.55 -25.45
CA GLY A 67 -9.63 21.01 -25.70
C GLY A 67 -10.21 21.78 -24.51
N LYS A 68 -10.09 21.25 -23.28
CA LYS A 68 -10.59 21.88 -22.06
C LYS A 68 -9.48 22.58 -21.31
N GLU A 69 -9.86 23.58 -20.51
CA GLU A 69 -8.95 24.17 -19.52
C GLU A 69 -8.71 23.20 -18.36
N ILE A 70 -7.47 23.16 -17.86
CA ILE A 70 -7.13 22.43 -16.66
C ILE A 70 -7.75 23.15 -15.46
N GLY A 71 -8.62 22.44 -14.75
CA GLY A 71 -9.32 22.99 -13.60
C GLY A 71 -10.00 21.89 -12.77
N PRO A 72 -10.58 22.27 -11.63
CA PRO A 72 -11.27 21.31 -10.78
C PRO A 72 -12.55 20.79 -11.47
N ILE A 73 -12.81 19.50 -11.30
CA ILE A 73 -14.10 18.90 -11.67
C ILE A 73 -14.75 18.30 -10.44
N GLN A 74 -16.09 18.20 -10.45
CA GLN A 74 -16.83 17.55 -9.40
C GLN A 74 -16.99 16.06 -9.71
N VAL A 75 -16.61 15.21 -8.76
CA VAL A 75 -16.80 13.75 -8.81
C VAL A 75 -17.28 13.25 -7.45
N ASP A 76 -18.07 12.19 -7.47
CA ASP A 76 -18.43 11.48 -6.25
C ASP A 76 -17.28 10.53 -5.89
N ALA A 77 -16.79 10.64 -4.66
CA ALA A 77 -15.75 9.76 -4.11
C ALA A 77 -16.10 9.39 -2.66
N GLU A 78 -15.82 8.15 -2.30
CA GLU A 78 -16.03 7.68 -0.94
C GLU A 78 -14.90 8.13 -0.02
N GLY A 79 -15.24 8.60 1.18
CA GLY A 79 -14.29 8.88 2.24
C GLY A 79 -13.99 7.62 3.02
N ALA A 80 -12.73 7.16 2.98
CA ALA A 80 -12.35 5.94 3.66
C ALA A 80 -12.43 6.04 5.18
N ALA A 81 -12.78 4.93 5.84
CA ALA A 81 -12.77 4.82 7.29
C ALA A 81 -11.34 4.88 7.85
N MET A 82 -11.21 5.45 9.05
CA MET A 82 -9.95 5.49 9.80
C MET A 82 -10.01 4.48 10.95
N PHE A 83 -8.92 3.75 11.14
CA PHE A 83 -8.80 2.72 12.17
C PHE A 83 -7.69 3.06 13.16
N ALA A 84 -7.68 2.40 14.32
CA ALA A 84 -6.77 2.73 15.42
C ALA A 84 -5.66 1.68 15.64
N SER A 85 -5.99 0.37 15.70
CA SER A 85 -5.00 -0.69 15.92
C SER A 85 -4.36 -1.16 14.61
N THR A 86 -3.12 -1.65 14.69
CA THR A 86 -2.41 -2.22 13.53
C THR A 86 -3.20 -3.33 12.84
N GLU A 87 -3.86 -4.22 13.62
CA GLU A 87 -4.69 -5.27 13.07
C GLU A 87 -5.86 -4.72 12.24
N LYS A 88 -6.59 -3.73 12.79
CA LYS A 88 -7.71 -3.08 12.09
C LYS A 88 -7.24 -2.27 10.87
N ASN A 89 -6.09 -1.65 10.97
CA ASN A 89 -5.49 -0.93 9.85
C ASN A 89 -5.13 -1.87 8.69
N LEU A 90 -4.59 -3.06 8.99
CA LEU A 90 -4.33 -4.10 7.98
C LEU A 90 -5.63 -4.63 7.36
N GLU A 91 -6.68 -4.89 8.17
CA GLU A 91 -8.00 -5.31 7.64
C GLU A 91 -8.58 -4.27 6.68
N GLY A 92 -8.53 -2.99 7.06
CA GLY A 92 -9.01 -1.90 6.22
C GLY A 92 -8.17 -1.69 4.96
N SER A 93 -6.84 -1.90 5.05
CA SER A 93 -5.95 -1.85 3.89
C SER A 93 -6.28 -2.96 2.90
N ILE A 94 -6.39 -4.21 3.36
CA ILE A 94 -6.75 -5.37 2.51
C ILE A 94 -8.08 -5.13 1.79
N ALA A 95 -9.10 -4.62 2.51
CA ALA A 95 -10.40 -4.35 1.89
C ALA A 95 -10.31 -3.25 0.80
N GLY A 96 -9.49 -2.21 1.02
CA GLY A 96 -9.26 -1.16 0.04
C GLY A 96 -8.53 -1.68 -1.20
N GLU A 97 -7.38 -2.32 -1.02
CA GLU A 97 -6.59 -2.88 -2.12
C GLU A 97 -7.39 -3.92 -2.93
N HIS A 98 -8.20 -4.75 -2.24
CA HIS A 98 -9.08 -5.72 -2.88
C HIS A 98 -10.11 -5.05 -3.79
N PHE A 99 -10.78 -3.99 -3.30
CA PHE A 99 -11.73 -3.21 -4.11
C PHE A 99 -11.05 -2.57 -5.32
N GLU A 100 -9.87 -1.99 -5.14
CA GLU A 100 -9.10 -1.38 -6.21
C GLU A 100 -8.68 -2.40 -7.27
N THR A 101 -8.25 -3.58 -6.85
CA THR A 101 -7.81 -4.69 -7.71
C THR A 101 -8.95 -5.33 -8.49
N THR A 102 -10.09 -5.60 -7.83
CA THR A 102 -11.15 -6.44 -8.39
C THR A 102 -12.28 -5.65 -9.06
N GLU A 103 -12.50 -4.41 -8.64
CA GLU A 103 -13.64 -3.62 -9.08
C GLU A 103 -13.22 -2.28 -9.71
N MET A 104 -12.52 -1.42 -8.99
CA MET A 104 -12.26 -0.05 -9.41
C MET A 104 -11.40 0.03 -10.68
N TYR A 105 -10.16 -0.44 -10.63
CA TYR A 105 -9.25 -0.35 -11.76
C TYR A 105 -9.70 -1.16 -12.98
N PRO A 106 -10.24 -2.40 -12.85
CA PRO A 106 -10.79 -3.13 -13.99
C PRO A 106 -11.94 -2.38 -14.67
N SER A 107 -12.88 -1.81 -13.90
CA SER A 107 -14.00 -1.05 -14.46
C SER A 107 -13.55 0.24 -15.15
N PHE A 108 -12.62 0.98 -14.54
CA PHE A 108 -12.09 2.22 -15.12
C PHE A 108 -11.27 1.96 -16.38
N ALA A 109 -10.48 0.89 -16.42
CA ALA A 109 -9.74 0.48 -17.59
C ALA A 109 -10.68 0.10 -18.75
N LYS A 110 -11.77 -0.62 -18.45
CA LYS A 110 -12.78 -0.97 -19.46
C LYS A 110 -13.43 0.28 -20.07
N VAL A 111 -13.82 1.25 -19.26
CA VAL A 111 -14.37 2.53 -19.75
C VAL A 111 -13.36 3.25 -20.64
N ALA A 112 -12.09 3.28 -20.25
CA ALA A 112 -11.04 3.90 -21.05
C ALA A 112 -10.85 3.20 -22.42
N GLU A 113 -10.95 1.86 -22.47
CA GLU A 113 -10.93 1.09 -23.73
C GLU A 113 -12.13 1.43 -24.61
N GLU A 114 -13.33 1.47 -24.05
CA GLU A 114 -14.57 1.82 -24.77
C GLU A 114 -14.53 3.25 -25.33
N GLU A 115 -13.84 4.18 -24.66
CA GLU A 115 -13.61 5.54 -25.12
C GLU A 115 -12.38 5.68 -26.05
N GLY A 116 -11.69 4.59 -26.41
CA GLY A 116 -10.54 4.55 -27.32
C GLY A 116 -9.23 5.03 -26.71
N LEU A 117 -9.13 5.03 -25.37
CA LEU A 117 -7.97 5.50 -24.61
C LEU A 117 -7.10 4.33 -24.13
N ILE A 118 -6.58 3.56 -25.09
CA ILE A 118 -5.91 2.27 -24.84
C ILE A 118 -4.68 2.40 -23.92
N GLU A 119 -3.90 3.49 -24.06
CA GLU A 119 -2.72 3.73 -23.22
C GLU A 119 -3.11 4.00 -21.77
N ILE A 120 -4.18 4.77 -21.55
CA ILE A 120 -4.72 5.02 -20.21
C ILE A 120 -5.24 3.71 -19.61
N ALA A 121 -6.00 2.94 -20.39
CA ALA A 121 -6.49 1.64 -19.94
C ALA A 121 -5.35 0.69 -19.52
N GLY A 122 -4.27 0.65 -20.29
CA GLY A 122 -3.08 -0.13 -19.98
C GLY A 122 -2.43 0.28 -18.66
N LYS A 123 -2.31 1.59 -18.42
CA LYS A 123 -1.77 2.12 -17.14
C LYS A 123 -2.67 1.81 -15.96
N LEU A 124 -4.00 1.97 -16.08
CA LEU A 124 -4.94 1.63 -15.02
C LEU A 124 -4.87 0.14 -14.65
N LYS A 125 -4.77 -0.75 -15.64
CA LYS A 125 -4.56 -2.19 -15.39
C LYS A 125 -3.25 -2.46 -14.64
N ALA A 126 -2.17 -1.77 -15.02
CA ALA A 126 -0.87 -1.94 -14.37
C ALA A 126 -0.88 -1.45 -12.91
N ILE A 127 -1.57 -0.35 -12.59
CA ILE A 127 -1.78 0.08 -11.21
C ILE A 127 -2.57 -0.99 -10.45
N GLY A 128 -3.71 -1.47 -10.96
CA GLY A 128 -4.49 -2.53 -10.32
C GLY A 128 -3.69 -3.82 -10.03
N MET A 129 -2.68 -4.14 -10.84
CA MET A 129 -1.74 -5.25 -10.55
C MET A 129 -0.80 -4.93 -9.38
N ALA A 130 -0.42 -3.66 -9.19
CA ALA A 130 0.38 -3.25 -8.04
C ALA A 130 -0.46 -3.35 -6.75
N GLU A 131 -1.75 -2.97 -6.79
CA GLU A 131 -2.65 -3.09 -5.63
C GLU A 131 -2.89 -4.55 -5.24
N ALA A 132 -2.93 -5.48 -6.19
CA ALA A 132 -2.97 -6.92 -5.90
C ALA A 132 -1.75 -7.39 -5.09
N HIS A 133 -0.55 -6.87 -5.38
CA HIS A 133 0.65 -7.15 -4.61
C HIS A 133 0.59 -6.52 -3.20
N HIS A 134 0.05 -5.31 -3.06
CA HIS A 134 -0.17 -4.70 -1.75
C HIS A 134 -1.14 -5.52 -0.91
N GLU A 135 -2.28 -5.94 -1.46
CA GLU A 135 -3.26 -6.81 -0.82
C GLU A 135 -2.62 -8.11 -0.30
N GLU A 136 -1.91 -8.84 -1.16
CA GLU A 136 -1.24 -10.10 -0.79
C GLU A 136 -0.26 -9.89 0.37
N ARG A 137 0.54 -8.83 0.32
CA ARG A 137 1.51 -8.47 1.36
C ARG A 137 0.83 -8.18 2.69
N TYR A 138 -0.23 -7.37 2.68
CA TYR A 138 -0.99 -7.04 3.89
C TYR A 138 -1.72 -8.27 4.47
N ALA A 139 -2.25 -9.16 3.63
CA ALA A 139 -2.89 -10.40 4.09
C ALA A 139 -1.91 -11.29 4.87
N LYS A 140 -0.69 -11.49 4.36
CA LYS A 140 0.37 -12.25 5.04
C LYS A 140 0.77 -11.60 6.38
N LEU A 141 0.83 -10.28 6.43
CA LEU A 141 1.16 -9.54 7.65
C LEU A 141 0.03 -9.63 8.68
N LEU A 142 -1.22 -9.51 8.25
CA LEU A 142 -2.40 -9.64 9.12
C LEU A 142 -2.46 -11.03 9.75
N GLU A 143 -2.19 -12.09 8.98
CA GLU A 143 -2.13 -13.46 9.49
C GLU A 143 -1.08 -13.58 10.59
N ASN A 144 0.12 -13.05 10.39
CA ASN A 144 1.18 -13.07 11.41
C ASN A 144 0.80 -12.27 12.67
N VAL A 145 0.13 -11.12 12.52
CA VAL A 145 -0.33 -10.31 13.66
C VAL A 145 -1.40 -11.06 14.45
N LYS A 146 -2.43 -11.60 13.78
CA LYS A 146 -3.53 -12.34 14.42
C LYS A 146 -3.05 -13.59 15.13
N ASN A 147 -2.14 -14.33 14.51
CA ASN A 147 -1.58 -15.58 15.07
C ASN A 147 -0.43 -15.32 16.05
N LYS A 148 -0.03 -14.06 16.27
CA LYS A 148 1.12 -13.67 17.11
C LYS A 148 2.46 -14.26 16.65
N THR A 149 2.58 -14.53 15.35
CA THR A 149 3.76 -15.17 14.74
C THR A 149 4.72 -14.17 14.08
N MET A 150 4.53 -12.85 14.28
CA MET A 150 5.47 -11.84 13.79
C MET A 150 6.89 -12.08 14.30
N PHE A 151 7.02 -12.38 15.59
CA PHE A 151 8.31 -12.62 16.27
C PHE A 151 8.46 -14.05 16.81
N GLU A 152 7.66 -14.99 16.32
CA GLU A 152 7.74 -16.41 16.69
C GLU A 152 7.53 -17.28 15.44
N LYS A 153 8.40 -18.27 15.24
CA LYS A 153 8.31 -19.23 14.15
C LYS A 153 8.39 -20.65 14.69
N SER A 154 7.75 -21.58 14.01
CA SER A 154 7.76 -23.01 14.36
C SER A 154 9.14 -23.68 14.23
N GLU A 155 10.02 -23.08 13.43
CA GLU A 155 11.37 -23.55 13.16
C GLU A 155 12.40 -22.45 13.40
N GLU A 156 13.66 -22.85 13.60
CA GLU A 156 14.77 -21.92 13.70
C GLU A 156 14.91 -21.11 12.40
N LYS A 157 14.95 -19.78 12.53
CA LYS A 157 15.14 -18.83 11.44
C LYS A 157 16.28 -17.87 11.79
N THR A 158 16.82 -17.21 10.77
CA THR A 158 17.75 -16.12 10.99
C THR A 158 16.96 -14.80 11.07
N TRP A 159 17.12 -14.11 12.19
CA TRP A 159 16.57 -12.80 12.47
C TRP A 159 17.64 -11.74 12.30
N VAL A 160 17.30 -10.63 11.67
CA VAL A 160 18.23 -9.51 11.46
C VAL A 160 17.70 -8.27 12.17
N CYS A 161 18.55 -7.65 12.96
CA CYS A 161 18.25 -6.36 13.57
C CYS A 161 18.29 -5.26 12.48
N LYS A 162 17.16 -4.65 12.18
CA LYS A 162 17.00 -3.58 11.20
C LYS A 162 17.84 -2.34 11.50
N LYS A 163 18.28 -2.17 12.75
CA LYS A 163 19.05 -1.00 13.20
C LYS A 163 20.55 -1.14 12.93
N CYS A 164 21.12 -2.34 13.11
CA CYS A 164 22.58 -2.51 13.08
C CYS A 164 23.05 -3.74 12.28
N GLY A 165 22.14 -4.52 11.68
CA GLY A 165 22.52 -5.70 10.89
C GLY A 165 22.92 -6.93 11.72
N TYR A 166 22.84 -6.89 13.07
CA TYR A 166 23.15 -8.06 13.90
C TYR A 166 22.21 -9.23 13.56
N GLU A 167 22.78 -10.40 13.34
CA GLU A 167 22.05 -11.64 13.06
C GLU A 167 21.90 -12.51 14.31
N HIS A 168 20.71 -13.09 14.48
CA HIS A 168 20.41 -14.04 15.53
C HIS A 168 19.69 -15.26 14.93
N LYS A 169 20.06 -16.49 15.36
CA LYS A 169 19.38 -17.72 14.98
C LYS A 169 18.53 -18.23 16.13
N GLY A 170 17.28 -18.56 15.83
CA GLY A 170 16.33 -19.08 16.82
C GLY A 170 14.90 -19.06 16.29
N THR A 171 13.99 -19.66 17.04
CA THR A 171 12.55 -19.59 16.74
C THR A 171 11.96 -18.22 17.03
N THR A 172 12.63 -17.43 17.90
CA THR A 172 12.28 -16.06 18.25
C THR A 172 13.52 -15.17 18.18
N PRO A 173 13.41 -13.87 17.87
CA PRO A 173 14.51 -12.93 18.07
C PRO A 173 14.76 -12.68 19.57
N PRO A 174 15.93 -12.16 19.95
CA PRO A 174 16.21 -11.82 21.36
C PRO A 174 15.34 -10.65 21.82
N GLY A 175 15.05 -10.56 23.13
CA GLY A 175 14.33 -9.43 23.72
C GLY A 175 15.03 -8.08 23.52
N ARG A 176 16.36 -8.11 23.41
CA ARG A 176 17.20 -6.96 23.04
C ARG A 176 18.35 -7.40 22.15
N CYS A 177 18.65 -6.58 21.18
CA CYS A 177 19.78 -6.78 20.28
C CYS A 177 21.10 -6.73 21.06
N GLN A 178 21.93 -7.78 20.93
CA GLN A 178 23.21 -7.86 21.62
C GLN A 178 24.24 -6.82 21.14
N SER A 179 24.07 -6.30 19.92
CA SER A 179 24.97 -5.31 19.35
C SER A 179 24.57 -3.87 19.69
N CYS A 180 23.26 -3.51 19.60
CA CYS A 180 22.82 -2.13 19.70
C CYS A 180 21.69 -1.87 20.72
N SER A 181 21.31 -2.90 21.49
CA SER A 181 20.32 -2.85 22.59
C SER A 181 18.89 -2.45 22.18
N HIS A 182 18.57 -2.36 20.89
CA HIS A 182 17.19 -2.17 20.43
C HIS A 182 16.34 -3.41 20.73
N GLU A 183 15.05 -3.17 20.95
CA GLU A 183 14.07 -4.19 21.34
C GLU A 183 13.71 -5.13 20.19
N THR A 184 13.00 -6.22 20.52
CA THR A 184 12.47 -7.23 19.57
C THR A 184 11.76 -6.62 18.35
N ALA A 185 11.02 -5.52 18.54
CA ALA A 185 10.33 -4.77 17.50
C ALA A 185 11.19 -4.45 16.26
N TYR A 186 12.50 -4.33 16.45
CA TYR A 186 13.48 -3.99 15.40
C TYR A 186 14.04 -5.21 14.67
N PHE A 187 13.56 -6.42 14.95
CA PHE A 187 13.99 -7.61 14.22
C PHE A 187 13.00 -7.98 13.11
N GLN A 188 13.54 -8.51 12.04
CA GLN A 188 12.80 -9.13 10.95
C GLN A 188 13.50 -10.43 10.53
N LEU A 189 12.78 -11.27 9.79
CA LEU A 189 13.40 -12.42 9.14
C LEU A 189 14.42 -11.94 8.10
N LYS A 190 15.56 -12.64 8.03
CA LYS A 190 16.55 -12.40 6.99
C LYS A 190 15.94 -12.76 5.63
N CYS A 191 15.97 -11.81 4.69
CA CYS A 191 15.60 -12.00 3.30
C CYS A 191 16.67 -11.34 2.44
N GLU A 192 17.38 -12.13 1.66
CA GLU A 192 18.49 -11.69 0.81
C GLU A 192 18.38 -12.38 -0.56
N GLU A 193 17.18 -12.27 -1.15
CA GLU A 193 16.93 -12.75 -2.52
C GLU A 193 17.21 -11.61 -3.51
N TYR A 194 18.49 -11.43 -3.87
CA TYR A 194 18.98 -10.45 -4.86
C TYR A 194 20.09 -10.99 -5.73
#